data_fc67cc7763cd95cf1aa20c120cf4f00c
#
_entry.id   fc67cc7763cd95cf1aa20c120cf4f00c
#
_cell.length_a   1.000
_cell.length_b   1.000
_cell.length_c   1.000
_cell.angle_alpha   90.00
_cell.angle_beta   90.00
_cell.angle_gamma   90.00
#
_symmetry.space_group_name_H-M   'P 1'
#
loop_
_entity.id
_entity.type
_entity.pdbx_description
1 polymer ?
#
loop_
_entity_poly.entity_id
_entity_poly.type
_entity_poly.pdbx_seq_one_letter_code
_entity_poly.pdbx_strand_id
1 'polypeptide(L)'
;MHKTLLTQLTGCALVLSLFALQPAAASASATRVDVTDVGVRLYVFNCGDFLFPSVQNFGVGDNETTVRELVVPCYVIEHPKGTLLWDGGLPSAVADMPGWQRNPENGTQFRLQRTLQDQLLEMDLGFDLTNIDLAAFSHIHSDHVGVANELINATWLVQRGDYDVVANDAAVPAYDPALLADIRKRPTQVLDGDFDVFGDGTVRLIAGTGHTPGHQVLYVELAEFGPLILSGDLYHFRISREQRRVPLFNVDKGLTLTAMDKVEALVAATGATFWIEHDAALFQTLSLAPDYYR
;
A
#
# COMPACT_ATOMS: atom_id res chain seq x y z
N MET A 1 64.06 -39.23 58.07
CA MET A 1 64.89 -40.46 57.86
C MET A 1 64.26 -41.19 56.66
N HIS A 2 65.14 -41.62 55.76
CA HIS A 2 64.93 -42.55 54.63
C HIS A 2 64.19 -41.93 53.42
N LYS A 3 64.95 -41.53 52.40
CA LYS A 3 65.66 -42.18 51.30
C LYS A 3 64.76 -42.81 50.23
N THR A 4 64.76 -42.15 49.09
CA THR A 4 65.17 -42.60 47.74
C THR A 4 64.34 -43.67 47.06
N LEU A 5 63.83 -43.46 45.89
CA LEU A 5 64.45 -43.95 44.63
C LEU A 5 63.75 -43.40 43.38
N LEU A 6 64.56 -42.92 42.46
CA LEU A 6 64.25 -42.64 41.03
C LEU A 6 63.87 -43.90 40.28
N THR A 7 62.91 -43.87 39.40
CA THR A 7 62.95 -44.70 38.20
C THR A 7 62.36 -43.95 37.03
N GLN A 8 63.21 -43.69 36.05
CA GLN A 8 62.82 -43.16 34.74
C GLN A 8 62.16 -44.27 33.91
N LEU A 9 61.10 -43.97 33.26
CA LEU A 9 60.60 -44.75 32.11
C LEU A 9 60.19 -43.80 31.01
N THR A 10 60.98 -43.90 29.96
CA THR A 10 60.74 -43.34 28.60
C THR A 10 59.52 -43.98 28.00
N GLY A 11 58.55 -43.16 27.61
CA GLY A 11 57.33 -43.58 26.89
C GLY A 11 56.94 -42.60 25.80
N CYS A 12 56.98 -43.15 24.62
CA CYS A 12 56.81 -42.61 23.29
C CYS A 12 55.53 -41.72 23.21
N ALA A 13 55.65 -40.45 22.80
CA ALA A 13 54.57 -39.57 22.50
C ALA A 13 54.04 -39.86 21.11
N LEU A 14 52.83 -40.39 21.04
CA LEU A 14 52.04 -40.53 19.83
C LEU A 14 51.33 -39.20 19.57
N VAL A 15 51.77 -38.46 18.57
CA VAL A 15 51.10 -37.24 18.10
C VAL A 15 49.91 -37.66 17.23
N LEU A 16 48.70 -37.61 17.79
CA LEU A 16 47.44 -37.66 17.03
C LEU A 16 47.16 -36.28 16.47
N SER A 17 47.37 -36.08 15.17
CA SER A 17 46.89 -34.92 14.43
C SER A 17 45.36 -35.04 14.20
N LEU A 18 44.58 -34.31 15.01
CA LEU A 18 43.19 -34.07 14.74
C LEU A 18 43.06 -33.09 13.56
N PHE A 19 42.69 -33.60 12.39
CA PHE A 19 42.16 -32.77 11.31
C PHE A 19 40.77 -32.31 11.70
N ALA A 20 40.64 -31.02 12.11
CA ALA A 20 39.33 -30.36 12.26
C ALA A 20 38.80 -30.10 10.84
N LEU A 21 37.74 -30.83 10.45
CA LEU A 21 36.91 -30.44 9.32
C LEU A 21 36.19 -29.13 9.70
N GLN A 22 36.58 -28.01 9.10
CA GLN A 22 35.79 -26.79 9.08
C GLN A 22 34.63 -26.99 8.11
N PRO A 23 33.35 -26.72 8.54
CA PRO A 23 32.26 -26.65 7.59
C PRO A 23 32.48 -25.43 6.68
N ALA A 24 32.51 -25.68 5.37
CA ALA A 24 32.49 -24.63 4.38
C ALA A 24 31.14 -23.84 4.54
N ALA A 25 31.21 -22.61 5.03
CA ALA A 25 30.13 -21.69 4.96
C ALA A 25 29.87 -21.42 3.46
N ALA A 26 28.77 -21.97 2.95
CA ALA A 26 28.23 -21.57 1.67
C ALA A 26 27.73 -20.12 1.83
N SER A 27 28.54 -19.18 1.39
CA SER A 27 28.11 -17.80 1.17
C SER A 27 27.06 -17.83 0.05
N ALA A 28 25.80 -17.80 0.40
CA ALA A 28 24.76 -17.42 -0.52
C ALA A 28 25.05 -15.97 -0.92
N SER A 29 25.69 -15.80 -2.06
CA SER A 29 25.78 -14.51 -2.74
C SER A 29 24.34 -14.15 -3.13
N ALA A 30 23.68 -13.34 -2.32
CA ALA A 30 22.50 -12.60 -2.78
C ALA A 30 22.99 -11.78 -3.98
N THR A 31 22.59 -12.18 -5.17
CA THR A 31 22.75 -11.39 -6.39
C THR A 31 22.03 -10.08 -6.13
N ARG A 32 22.79 -9.04 -5.78
CA ARG A 32 22.32 -7.66 -5.88
C ARG A 32 21.89 -7.49 -7.34
N VAL A 33 20.58 -7.40 -7.59
CA VAL A 33 20.07 -6.93 -8.87
C VAL A 33 20.68 -5.55 -9.07
N ASP A 34 21.33 -5.38 -10.22
CA ASP A 34 21.98 -4.11 -10.54
C ASP A 34 20.88 -3.05 -10.69
N VAL A 35 20.77 -2.14 -9.73
CA VAL A 35 19.68 -1.16 -9.57
C VAL A 35 19.64 -0.14 -10.74
N THR A 36 20.58 -0.23 -11.68
CA THR A 36 20.75 0.74 -12.78
C THR A 36 19.82 0.52 -13.97
N ASP A 37 19.03 -0.58 -14.00
CA ASP A 37 18.12 -0.91 -15.12
C ASP A 37 16.67 -1.16 -14.69
N VAL A 38 16.28 -0.82 -13.48
CA VAL A 38 14.92 -0.97 -12.98
C VAL A 38 14.18 0.34 -13.22
N GLY A 39 13.39 0.40 -14.29
CA GLY A 39 12.38 1.44 -14.44
C GLY A 39 11.32 1.36 -13.34
N VAL A 40 10.40 2.32 -13.33
CA VAL A 40 9.26 2.29 -12.40
C VAL A 40 8.42 1.04 -12.68
N ARG A 41 8.10 0.27 -11.61
CA ARG A 41 7.20 -0.88 -11.65
C ARG A 41 6.05 -0.68 -10.70
N LEU A 42 4.84 -1.02 -11.14
CA LEU A 42 3.64 -0.96 -10.33
C LEU A 42 3.08 -2.37 -10.17
N TYR A 43 2.99 -2.82 -8.93
CA TYR A 43 2.39 -4.09 -8.51
C TYR A 43 1.00 -3.84 -7.95
N VAL A 44 0.05 -4.72 -8.29
CA VAL A 44 -1.35 -4.63 -7.88
C VAL A 44 -1.69 -5.80 -6.97
N PHE A 45 -2.33 -5.52 -5.83
CA PHE A 45 -2.75 -6.52 -4.85
C PHE A 45 -4.24 -6.40 -4.57
N ASN A 46 -4.90 -7.52 -4.21
CA ASN A 46 -6.23 -7.47 -3.59
C ASN A 46 -6.07 -7.32 -2.08
N CYS A 47 -6.54 -6.21 -1.55
CA CYS A 47 -6.48 -5.87 -0.13
C CYS A 47 -7.89 -5.79 0.49
N GLY A 48 -8.88 -6.38 -0.15
CA GLY A 48 -10.23 -6.51 0.36
C GLY A 48 -11.32 -6.46 -0.69
N ASP A 49 -12.50 -6.84 -0.25
CA ASP A 49 -13.72 -6.76 -1.05
C ASP A 49 -14.87 -6.23 -0.18
N PHE A 50 -15.74 -5.42 -0.78
CA PHE A 50 -17.02 -5.00 -0.22
C PHE A 50 -18.19 -5.51 -1.03
N LEU A 51 -19.31 -5.75 -0.34
CA LEU A 51 -20.61 -5.99 -0.95
C LEU A 51 -21.65 -5.06 -0.29
N PHE A 52 -22.16 -4.10 -1.04
CA PHE A 52 -23.10 -3.10 -0.57
C PHE A 52 -24.55 -3.51 -0.85
N PRO A 53 -25.46 -3.43 0.12
CA PRO A 53 -26.90 -3.66 -0.13
C PRO A 53 -27.52 -2.55 -0.97
N SER A 54 -26.98 -1.33 -0.93
CA SER A 54 -27.41 -0.15 -1.66
C SER A 54 -26.23 0.76 -1.96
N VAL A 55 -26.27 1.44 -3.11
CA VAL A 55 -25.22 2.39 -3.53
C VAL A 55 -25.66 3.85 -3.47
N GLN A 56 -26.83 4.12 -2.90
CA GLN A 56 -27.42 5.46 -2.87
C GLN A 56 -26.53 6.49 -2.14
N ASN A 57 -25.81 6.06 -1.11
CA ASN A 57 -24.87 6.92 -0.37
C ASN A 57 -23.69 7.38 -1.24
N PHE A 58 -23.39 6.68 -2.33
CA PHE A 58 -22.39 7.10 -3.32
C PHE A 58 -22.91 8.11 -4.34
N GLY A 59 -24.13 8.62 -4.16
CA GLY A 59 -24.78 9.54 -5.09
C GLY A 59 -25.28 8.87 -6.38
N VAL A 60 -25.46 7.55 -6.37
CA VAL A 60 -25.93 6.74 -7.50
C VAL A 60 -27.18 5.99 -7.06
N GLY A 61 -28.26 6.06 -7.84
CA GLY A 61 -29.49 5.32 -7.54
C GLY A 61 -29.33 3.82 -7.74
N ASP A 62 -30.00 3.01 -6.90
CA ASP A 62 -29.95 1.55 -7.01
C ASP A 62 -30.52 1.00 -8.33
N ASN A 63 -31.29 1.80 -9.04
CA ASN A 63 -31.82 1.50 -10.38
C ASN A 63 -30.93 2.01 -11.52
N GLU A 64 -29.87 2.78 -11.22
CA GLU A 64 -28.93 3.33 -12.22
C GLU A 64 -27.75 2.39 -12.45
N THR A 65 -27.46 1.47 -11.51
CA THR A 65 -26.40 0.48 -11.64
C THR A 65 -26.77 -0.83 -10.91
N THR A 66 -26.27 -1.94 -11.44
CA THR A 66 -26.34 -3.25 -10.78
C THR A 66 -25.09 -3.57 -9.95
N VAL A 67 -24.07 -2.73 -10.01
CA VAL A 67 -22.83 -2.91 -9.25
C VAL A 67 -23.13 -2.79 -7.77
N ARG A 68 -22.71 -3.82 -7.00
CA ARG A 68 -22.81 -3.89 -5.55
C ARG A 68 -21.50 -4.33 -4.91
N GLU A 69 -20.65 -4.96 -5.69
CA GLU A 69 -19.33 -5.41 -5.27
C GLU A 69 -18.30 -4.35 -5.64
N LEU A 70 -17.50 -3.94 -4.66
CA LEU A 70 -16.36 -3.05 -4.82
C LEU A 70 -15.12 -3.79 -4.32
N VAL A 71 -14.03 -3.69 -5.07
CA VAL A 71 -12.71 -4.21 -4.66
C VAL A 71 -11.96 -3.12 -3.88
N VAL A 72 -11.05 -3.55 -3.02
CA VAL A 72 -10.11 -2.66 -2.31
C VAL A 72 -8.70 -3.06 -2.73
N PRO A 73 -8.12 -2.43 -3.75
CA PRO A 73 -6.75 -2.72 -4.16
C PRO A 73 -5.72 -2.00 -3.28
N CYS A 74 -4.51 -2.56 -3.25
CA CYS A 74 -3.30 -1.89 -2.79
C CYS A 74 -2.28 -1.91 -3.91
N TYR A 75 -1.36 -0.96 -3.91
CA TYR A 75 -0.34 -0.89 -4.93
C TYR A 75 1.03 -0.66 -4.31
N VAL A 76 2.03 -1.38 -4.81
CA VAL A 76 3.43 -1.07 -4.50
C VAL A 76 4.10 -0.56 -5.76
N ILE A 77 4.71 0.60 -5.64
CA ILE A 77 5.53 1.20 -6.70
C ILE A 77 7.00 0.98 -6.33
N GLU A 78 7.70 0.18 -7.14
CA GLU A 78 9.14 0.03 -7.08
C GLU A 78 9.77 1.07 -8.01
N HIS A 79 10.65 1.90 -7.45
CA HIS A 79 11.36 2.95 -8.14
C HIS A 79 12.87 2.81 -7.87
N PRO A 80 13.79 3.21 -8.78
CA PRO A 80 15.23 3.17 -8.53
C PRO A 80 15.70 3.88 -7.26
N LYS A 81 14.89 4.79 -6.71
CA LYS A 81 15.19 5.56 -5.50
C LYS A 81 14.48 5.05 -4.23
N GLY A 82 13.71 3.97 -4.32
CA GLY A 82 12.98 3.38 -3.18
C GLY A 82 11.60 2.85 -3.55
N THR A 83 10.86 2.40 -2.54
CA THR A 83 9.53 1.82 -2.67
C THR A 83 8.46 2.74 -2.09
N LEU A 84 7.30 2.81 -2.74
CA LEU A 84 6.11 3.51 -2.25
C LEU A 84 4.95 2.52 -2.16
N LEU A 85 4.34 2.40 -0.98
CA LEU A 85 3.02 1.81 -0.83
C LEU A 85 1.96 2.91 -1.11
N TRP A 86 1.05 2.62 -2.03
CA TRP A 86 -0.15 3.40 -2.29
C TRP A 86 -1.38 2.62 -1.88
N ASP A 87 -2.11 3.14 -0.91
CA ASP A 87 -3.23 2.56 -0.16
C ASP A 87 -2.92 1.23 0.54
N GLY A 88 -3.48 1.05 1.69
CA GLY A 88 -3.18 -0.04 2.62
C GLY A 88 -4.31 -1.02 2.84
N GLY A 89 -5.41 -0.90 2.07
CA GLY A 89 -6.52 -1.83 2.10
C GLY A 89 -7.28 -1.90 3.43
N LEU A 90 -8.02 -2.99 3.60
CA LEU A 90 -8.70 -3.31 4.85
C LEU A 90 -7.67 -3.70 5.94
N PRO A 91 -8.01 -3.47 7.22
CA PRO A 91 -7.15 -3.89 8.34
C PRO A 91 -6.81 -5.38 8.28
N SER A 92 -5.54 -5.74 8.52
CA SER A 92 -5.04 -7.13 8.45
C SER A 92 -5.84 -8.09 9.33
N ALA A 93 -6.36 -7.63 10.47
CA ALA A 93 -7.19 -8.43 11.36
C ALA A 93 -8.50 -8.95 10.72
N VAL A 94 -8.95 -8.36 9.60
CA VAL A 94 -10.11 -8.86 8.86
C VAL A 94 -9.81 -10.21 8.21
N ALA A 95 -8.56 -10.51 7.87
CA ALA A 95 -8.16 -11.81 7.31
C ALA A 95 -8.30 -12.97 8.29
N ASP A 96 -8.28 -12.69 9.60
CA ASP A 96 -8.50 -13.70 10.66
C ASP A 96 -9.97 -14.10 10.79
N MET A 97 -10.88 -13.36 10.16
CA MET A 97 -12.33 -13.59 10.23
C MET A 97 -12.78 -14.46 9.06
N PRO A 98 -13.51 -15.57 9.28
CA PRO A 98 -13.90 -16.46 8.19
C PRO A 98 -14.98 -15.84 7.30
N GLY A 99 -14.72 -15.76 5.99
CA GLY A 99 -15.69 -15.35 4.97
C GLY A 99 -16.10 -13.88 5.04
N TRP A 100 -17.32 -13.59 4.61
CA TRP A 100 -17.86 -12.24 4.62
C TRP A 100 -18.27 -11.82 6.04
N GLN A 101 -17.75 -10.70 6.49
CA GLN A 101 -18.19 -10.00 7.69
C GLN A 101 -19.31 -9.03 7.32
N ARG A 102 -20.12 -8.63 8.30
CA ARG A 102 -21.23 -7.71 8.06
C ARG A 102 -21.24 -6.58 9.07
N ASN A 103 -21.27 -5.36 8.57
CA ASN A 103 -21.53 -4.20 9.41
C ASN A 103 -23.02 -4.22 9.82
N PRO A 104 -23.34 -4.27 11.13
CA PRO A 104 -24.73 -4.35 11.60
C PRO A 104 -25.52 -3.06 11.37
N GLU A 105 -24.86 -1.92 11.23
CA GLU A 105 -25.51 -0.61 11.12
C GLU A 105 -26.07 -0.36 9.72
N ASN A 106 -25.33 -0.75 8.68
CA ASN A 106 -25.68 -0.43 7.28
C ASN A 106 -25.83 -1.67 6.39
N GLY A 107 -25.49 -2.86 6.90
CA GLY A 107 -25.61 -4.11 6.19
C GLY A 107 -24.54 -4.37 5.14
N THR A 108 -23.57 -3.47 4.97
CA THR A 108 -22.40 -3.67 4.10
C THR A 108 -21.63 -4.90 4.55
N GLN A 109 -21.25 -5.74 3.60
CA GLN A 109 -20.39 -6.87 3.87
C GLN A 109 -18.98 -6.56 3.38
N PHE A 110 -17.99 -7.10 4.07
CA PHE A 110 -16.58 -6.94 3.72
C PHE A 110 -15.81 -8.22 4.04
N ARG A 111 -14.69 -8.42 3.37
CA ARG A 111 -13.77 -9.51 3.62
C ARG A 111 -12.36 -9.14 3.18
N LEU A 112 -11.37 -9.75 3.81
CA LEU A 112 -9.99 -9.81 3.35
C LEU A 112 -9.60 -11.28 3.30
N GLN A 113 -9.22 -11.79 2.12
CA GLN A 113 -8.87 -13.20 1.96
C GLN A 113 -7.44 -13.48 2.44
N ARG A 114 -6.53 -12.53 2.22
CA ARG A 114 -5.12 -12.62 2.58
C ARG A 114 -4.61 -11.23 2.91
N THR A 115 -3.80 -11.12 3.96
CA THR A 115 -3.16 -9.84 4.30
C THR A 115 -2.21 -9.39 3.18
N LEU A 116 -1.96 -8.08 3.06
CA LEU A 116 -0.95 -7.59 2.13
C LEU A 116 0.44 -8.13 2.49
N GLN A 117 0.77 -8.23 3.79
CA GLN A 117 2.03 -8.81 4.26
C GLN A 117 2.22 -10.25 3.78
N ASP A 118 1.20 -11.11 3.90
CA ASP A 118 1.29 -12.50 3.43
C ASP A 118 1.50 -12.58 1.92
N GLN A 119 0.82 -11.73 1.15
CA GLN A 119 0.98 -11.66 -0.30
C GLN A 119 2.40 -11.25 -0.69
N LEU A 120 2.96 -10.22 -0.04
CA LEU A 120 4.33 -9.75 -0.29
C LEU A 120 5.38 -10.82 0.03
N LEU A 121 5.25 -11.49 1.17
CA LEU A 121 6.18 -12.56 1.59
C LEU A 121 6.13 -13.78 0.68
N GLU A 122 4.93 -14.18 0.22
CA GLU A 122 4.79 -15.34 -0.68
C GLU A 122 5.40 -15.07 -2.06
N MET A 123 5.32 -13.85 -2.55
CA MET A 123 5.80 -13.49 -3.88
C MET A 123 7.30 -13.24 -3.92
N ASP A 124 7.98 -13.10 -2.76
CA ASP A 124 9.42 -12.89 -2.62
C ASP A 124 9.97 -11.76 -3.54
N LEU A 125 9.25 -10.64 -3.55
CA LEU A 125 9.56 -9.48 -4.40
C LEU A 125 10.75 -8.65 -3.89
N GLY A 126 11.34 -9.03 -2.74
CA GLY A 126 12.47 -8.33 -2.11
C GLY A 126 12.04 -7.15 -1.24
N PHE A 127 10.75 -6.90 -1.09
CA PHE A 127 10.18 -5.93 -0.17
C PHE A 127 8.96 -6.51 0.56
N ASP A 128 8.70 -6.01 1.75
CA ASP A 128 7.55 -6.31 2.59
C ASP A 128 7.14 -5.07 3.38
N LEU A 129 6.08 -5.12 4.17
CA LEU A 129 5.59 -3.95 4.92
C LEU A 129 6.63 -3.36 5.88
N THR A 130 7.64 -4.14 6.30
CA THR A 130 8.67 -3.66 7.23
C THR A 130 9.81 -2.92 6.56
N ASN A 131 9.97 -3.05 5.24
CA ASN A 131 11.05 -2.41 4.49
C ASN A 131 10.56 -1.49 3.35
N ILE A 132 9.27 -1.18 3.28
CA ILE A 132 8.73 -0.10 2.46
C ILE A 132 9.32 1.24 2.93
N ASP A 133 9.84 2.05 1.99
CA ASP A 133 10.48 3.33 2.29
C ASP A 133 9.48 4.47 2.51
N LEU A 134 8.44 4.51 1.68
CA LEU A 134 7.44 5.57 1.65
C LEU A 134 6.03 4.95 1.69
N ALA A 135 5.12 5.60 2.39
CA ALA A 135 3.70 5.27 2.38
C ALA A 135 2.88 6.51 2.06
N ALA A 136 1.98 6.40 1.10
CA ALA A 136 0.96 7.40 0.83
C ALA A 136 -0.39 6.71 0.72
N PHE A 137 -1.38 7.24 1.38
CA PHE A 137 -2.75 6.81 1.24
C PHE A 137 -3.51 7.87 0.46
N SER A 138 -4.45 7.44 -0.39
CA SER A 138 -5.31 8.37 -1.10
C SER A 138 -6.04 9.27 -0.12
N HIS A 139 -6.44 8.71 1.03
CA HIS A 139 -7.06 9.41 2.14
C HIS A 139 -7.10 8.52 3.41
N ILE A 140 -7.78 9.00 4.47
CA ILE A 140 -7.73 8.38 5.81
C ILE A 140 -8.92 7.46 6.16
N HIS A 141 -9.73 7.02 5.20
CA HIS A 141 -10.77 6.03 5.48
C HIS A 141 -10.18 4.65 5.76
N SER A 142 -10.93 3.86 6.52
CA SER A 142 -10.45 2.60 7.10
C SER A 142 -10.04 1.54 6.09
N ASP A 143 -10.55 1.60 4.88
CA ASP A 143 -10.26 0.68 3.77
C ASP A 143 -9.08 1.13 2.89
N HIS A 144 -8.47 2.28 3.20
CA HIS A 144 -7.26 2.76 2.54
C HIS A 144 -6.04 2.76 3.46
N VAL A 145 -6.27 2.70 4.79
CA VAL A 145 -5.18 2.79 5.78
C VAL A 145 -4.99 1.52 6.60
N GLY A 146 -5.60 0.40 6.20
CA GLY A 146 -5.67 -0.81 7.01
C GLY A 146 -4.34 -1.34 7.54
N VAL A 147 -3.26 -1.24 6.74
CA VAL A 147 -1.91 -1.69 7.16
C VAL A 147 -1.02 -0.55 7.66
N ALA A 148 -1.54 0.66 7.85
CA ALA A 148 -0.73 1.82 8.18
C ALA A 148 0.14 1.61 9.43
N ASN A 149 -0.37 0.96 10.46
CA ASN A 149 0.37 0.69 11.70
C ASN A 149 1.48 -0.37 11.52
N GLU A 150 1.44 -1.17 10.44
CA GLU A 150 2.42 -2.22 10.15
C GLU A 150 3.66 -1.66 9.41
N LEU A 151 3.58 -0.44 8.88
CA LEU A 151 4.64 0.26 8.14
C LEU A 151 5.67 0.87 9.09
N ILE A 152 6.47 0.02 9.72
CA ILE A 152 7.33 0.42 10.85
C ILE A 152 8.51 1.31 10.47
N ASN A 153 8.94 1.29 9.20
CA ASN A 153 10.10 2.05 8.70
C ASN A 153 9.73 3.11 7.65
N ALA A 154 8.49 3.12 7.17
CA ALA A 154 8.08 4.04 6.12
C ALA A 154 7.98 5.50 6.60
N THR A 155 8.33 6.43 5.72
CA THR A 155 7.94 7.84 5.86
C THR A 155 6.54 8.02 5.31
N TRP A 156 5.63 8.57 6.11
CA TRP A 156 4.26 8.83 5.69
C TRP A 156 4.15 10.15 4.92
N LEU A 157 3.68 10.07 3.66
CA LEU A 157 3.39 11.22 2.80
C LEU A 157 1.89 11.51 2.88
N VAL A 158 1.50 12.66 3.42
CA VAL A 158 0.10 12.97 3.69
C VAL A 158 -0.21 14.44 3.41
N GLN A 159 -1.35 14.71 2.78
CA GLN A 159 -1.82 16.09 2.61
C GLN A 159 -2.20 16.71 3.96
N ARG A 160 -1.93 17.99 4.12
CA ARG A 160 -2.18 18.75 5.36
C ARG A 160 -3.59 18.55 5.91
N GLY A 161 -4.60 18.53 5.05
CA GLY A 161 -5.99 18.38 5.49
C GLY A 161 -6.23 17.09 6.28
N ASP A 162 -5.74 15.95 5.82
CA ASP A 162 -5.88 14.66 6.50
C ASP A 162 -4.91 14.54 7.69
N TYR A 163 -3.70 15.10 7.56
CA TYR A 163 -2.78 15.19 8.68
C TYR A 163 -3.40 15.94 9.87
N ASP A 164 -4.05 17.07 9.63
CA ASP A 164 -4.67 17.88 10.68
C ASP A 164 -5.86 17.14 11.33
N VAL A 165 -6.62 16.32 10.56
CA VAL A 165 -7.65 15.44 11.12
C VAL A 165 -7.02 14.44 12.09
N VAL A 166 -5.96 13.75 11.67
CA VAL A 166 -5.28 12.73 12.48
C VAL A 166 -4.56 13.32 13.69
N ALA A 167 -3.93 14.49 13.54
CA ALA A 167 -3.22 15.17 14.62
C ALA A 167 -4.16 15.68 15.73
N ASN A 168 -5.40 16.01 15.38
CA ASN A 168 -6.39 16.57 16.31
C ASN A 168 -7.49 15.57 16.68
N ASP A 169 -7.42 14.33 16.19
CA ASP A 169 -8.47 13.30 16.31
C ASP A 169 -9.86 13.88 15.92
N ALA A 170 -9.91 14.67 14.83
CA ALA A 170 -11.13 15.32 14.39
C ALA A 170 -12.09 14.29 13.77
N ALA A 171 -13.40 14.46 14.01
CA ALA A 171 -14.41 13.56 13.49
C ALA A 171 -14.59 13.74 11.98
N VAL A 172 -14.30 12.70 11.21
CA VAL A 172 -14.56 12.60 9.77
C VAL A 172 -15.26 11.25 9.51
N PRO A 173 -16.21 11.17 8.57
CA PRO A 173 -16.84 9.88 8.22
C PRO A 173 -15.79 8.80 7.92
N ALA A 174 -16.06 7.55 8.32
CA ALA A 174 -15.23 6.37 8.06
C ALA A 174 -13.75 6.46 8.53
N TYR A 175 -13.37 7.47 9.29
CA TYR A 175 -12.06 7.58 9.93
C TYR A 175 -12.03 6.79 11.23
N ASP A 176 -11.04 5.92 11.38
CA ASP A 176 -10.71 5.21 12.64
C ASP A 176 -9.31 5.61 13.11
N PRO A 177 -9.18 6.41 14.18
CA PRO A 177 -7.88 6.85 14.69
C PRO A 177 -6.99 5.69 15.16
N ALA A 178 -7.54 4.53 15.49
CA ALA A 178 -6.76 3.37 15.91
C ALA A 178 -5.90 2.82 14.77
N LEU A 179 -6.35 2.92 13.52
CA LEU A 179 -5.61 2.44 12.34
C LEU A 179 -4.39 3.29 12.01
N LEU A 180 -4.32 4.53 12.50
CA LEU A 180 -3.21 5.47 12.26
C LEU A 180 -2.40 5.76 13.53
N ALA A 181 -2.65 5.02 14.62
CA ALA A 181 -2.07 5.29 15.93
C ALA A 181 -0.55 5.19 15.98
N ASP A 182 0.04 4.33 15.15
CA ASP A 182 1.49 4.12 15.12
C ASP A 182 2.17 4.86 13.95
N ILE A 183 1.57 4.91 12.75
CA ILE A 183 2.17 5.61 11.62
C ILE A 183 2.32 7.11 11.89
N ARG A 184 1.38 7.73 12.61
CA ARG A 184 1.46 9.16 13.01
C ARG A 184 2.64 9.49 13.92
N LYS A 185 3.32 8.46 14.47
CA LYS A 185 4.53 8.60 15.30
C LYS A 185 5.81 8.41 14.47
N ARG A 186 5.68 8.01 13.20
CA ARG A 186 6.79 7.78 12.27
C ARG A 186 7.20 9.08 11.58
N PRO A 187 8.33 9.09 10.88
CA PRO A 187 8.67 10.22 10.02
C PRO A 187 7.50 10.53 9.09
N THR A 188 7.07 11.79 9.07
CA THR A 188 5.92 12.23 8.30
C THR A 188 6.30 13.46 7.48
N GLN A 189 6.00 13.43 6.19
CA GLN A 189 6.09 14.59 5.32
C GLN A 189 4.69 15.09 5.02
N VAL A 190 4.35 16.23 5.59
CA VAL A 190 3.06 16.90 5.36
C VAL A 190 3.15 17.72 4.09
N LEU A 191 2.21 17.48 3.18
CA LEU A 191 2.14 18.05 1.85
C LEU A 191 1.08 19.16 1.77
N ASP A 192 1.39 20.20 1.02
CA ASP A 192 0.48 21.31 0.73
C ASP A 192 0.30 21.41 -0.80
N GLY A 193 -0.44 20.50 -1.41
CA GLY A 193 -0.66 20.44 -2.86
C GLY A 193 0.05 19.27 -3.56
N ASP A 194 0.31 19.43 -4.86
CA ASP A 194 0.92 18.37 -5.67
C ASP A 194 2.38 18.14 -5.27
N PHE A 195 2.80 16.88 -5.27
CA PHE A 195 4.13 16.50 -4.83
C PHE A 195 4.76 15.43 -5.73
N ASP A 196 6.00 15.65 -6.15
CA ASP A 196 6.82 14.68 -6.89
C ASP A 196 7.58 13.81 -5.89
N VAL A 197 7.18 12.53 -5.79
CA VAL A 197 7.63 11.61 -4.75
C VAL A 197 9.13 11.36 -4.82
N PHE A 198 9.68 11.15 -6.02
CA PHE A 198 11.08 10.82 -6.23
C PHE A 198 11.88 11.96 -6.90
N GLY A 199 11.23 13.08 -7.21
CA GLY A 199 11.86 14.27 -7.76
C GLY A 199 12.31 14.15 -9.24
N ASP A 200 11.66 13.27 -10.01
CA ASP A 200 11.92 13.06 -11.44
C ASP A 200 10.67 13.06 -12.31
N GLY A 201 9.52 13.33 -11.69
CA GLY A 201 8.22 13.46 -12.36
C GLY A 201 7.49 12.15 -12.62
N THR A 202 8.11 10.99 -12.36
CA THR A 202 7.54 9.68 -12.70
C THR A 202 6.44 9.25 -11.74
N VAL A 203 6.50 9.65 -10.47
CA VAL A 203 5.52 9.31 -9.44
C VAL A 203 5.11 10.59 -8.71
N ARG A 204 3.85 10.98 -8.85
CA ARG A 204 3.35 12.24 -8.30
C ARG A 204 2.05 12.05 -7.51
N LEU A 205 2.00 12.61 -6.32
CA LEU A 205 0.79 12.78 -5.54
C LEU A 205 0.10 14.07 -6.00
N ILE A 206 -1.15 13.98 -6.41
CA ILE A 206 -1.93 15.11 -6.90
C ILE A 206 -3.03 15.41 -5.89
N ALA A 207 -2.99 16.57 -5.26
CA ALA A 207 -4.01 16.97 -4.28
C ALA A 207 -5.40 17.00 -4.91
N GLY A 208 -6.32 16.26 -4.32
CA GLY A 208 -7.69 16.06 -4.78
C GLY A 208 -8.73 16.25 -3.68
N THR A 209 -8.56 17.30 -2.86
CA THR A 209 -9.36 17.62 -1.67
C THR A 209 -10.87 17.57 -1.93
N GLY A 210 -11.64 17.03 -0.96
CA GLY A 210 -13.10 17.10 -0.96
C GLY A 210 -13.79 15.83 -0.48
N HIS A 211 -13.32 14.65 -0.87
CA HIS A 211 -13.77 13.38 -0.32
C HIS A 211 -13.39 13.31 1.17
N THR A 212 -12.12 13.48 1.46
CA THR A 212 -11.62 13.92 2.77
C THR A 212 -10.93 15.28 2.63
N PRO A 213 -10.57 15.97 3.74
CA PRO A 213 -9.85 17.24 3.68
C PRO A 213 -8.50 17.15 2.99
N GLY A 214 -7.86 15.97 3.01
CA GLY A 214 -6.54 15.72 2.44
C GLY A 214 -6.53 14.64 1.35
N HIS A 215 -7.68 14.33 0.73
CA HIS A 215 -7.71 13.35 -0.35
C HIS A 215 -6.74 13.72 -1.48
N GLN A 216 -6.09 12.71 -2.06
CA GLN A 216 -5.15 12.85 -3.17
C GLN A 216 -5.29 11.66 -4.15
N VAL A 217 -4.82 11.82 -5.37
CA VAL A 217 -4.71 10.76 -6.37
C VAL A 217 -3.26 10.53 -6.72
N LEU A 218 -2.93 9.34 -7.23
CA LEU A 218 -1.56 9.01 -7.65
C LEU A 218 -1.45 9.04 -9.17
N TYR A 219 -0.45 9.76 -9.68
CA TYR A 219 0.01 9.68 -11.06
C TYR A 219 1.31 8.90 -11.13
N VAL A 220 1.38 7.94 -12.06
CA VAL A 220 2.59 7.14 -12.32
C VAL A 220 2.90 7.15 -13.81
N GLU A 221 4.14 7.47 -14.18
CA GLU A 221 4.65 7.34 -15.54
C GLU A 221 5.35 5.99 -15.69
N LEU A 222 4.78 5.11 -16.50
CA LEU A 222 5.27 3.76 -16.74
C LEU A 222 5.80 3.67 -18.17
N ALA A 223 7.04 3.18 -18.33
CA ALA A 223 7.76 3.26 -19.61
C ALA A 223 7.10 2.49 -20.77
N GLU A 224 6.42 1.37 -20.48
CA GLU A 224 5.75 0.54 -21.49
C GLU A 224 4.24 0.72 -21.48
N PHE A 225 3.65 0.86 -20.30
CA PHE A 225 2.20 1.02 -20.14
C PHE A 225 1.75 2.46 -20.45
N GLY A 226 2.63 3.43 -20.25
CA GLY A 226 2.32 4.86 -20.35
C GLY A 226 1.83 5.47 -19.03
N PRO A 227 1.37 6.71 -19.06
CA PRO A 227 0.90 7.42 -17.88
C PRO A 227 -0.39 6.78 -17.31
N LEU A 228 -0.46 6.68 -15.99
CA LEU A 228 -1.56 6.08 -15.24
C LEU A 228 -1.95 7.00 -14.08
N ILE A 229 -3.25 7.10 -13.82
CA ILE A 229 -3.80 7.73 -12.62
C ILE A 229 -4.59 6.69 -11.83
N LEU A 230 -4.26 6.54 -10.54
CA LEU A 230 -5.04 5.80 -9.54
C LEU A 230 -5.88 6.80 -8.76
N SER A 231 -7.20 6.62 -8.81
CA SER A 231 -8.14 7.68 -8.44
C SER A 231 -8.31 7.92 -6.95
N GLY A 232 -7.90 6.95 -6.08
CA GLY A 232 -8.50 6.89 -4.76
C GLY A 232 -10.02 7.00 -4.86
N ASP A 233 -10.63 7.67 -3.92
CA ASP A 233 -12.09 7.85 -3.85
C ASP A 233 -12.61 9.11 -4.53
N LEU A 234 -11.86 9.63 -5.51
CA LEU A 234 -12.38 10.70 -6.38
C LEU A 234 -13.64 10.24 -7.12
N TYR A 235 -13.66 8.95 -7.51
CA TYR A 235 -14.81 8.27 -8.10
C TYR A 235 -14.89 6.82 -7.59
N HIS A 236 -16.11 6.34 -7.29
CA HIS A 236 -16.35 4.95 -6.89
C HIS A 236 -16.92 4.10 -8.04
N PHE A 237 -17.57 4.72 -9.01
CA PHE A 237 -18.24 4.05 -10.14
C PHE A 237 -17.93 4.76 -11.45
N ARG A 238 -17.98 4.02 -12.57
CA ARG A 238 -17.84 4.62 -13.91
C ARG A 238 -18.90 5.70 -14.16
N ILE A 239 -20.16 5.43 -13.78
CA ILE A 239 -21.25 6.42 -13.86
C ILE A 239 -20.98 7.67 -13.01
N SER A 240 -20.27 7.51 -11.89
CA SER A 240 -19.89 8.67 -11.05
C SER A 240 -18.91 9.57 -11.80
N ARG A 241 -17.96 9.00 -12.54
CA ARG A 241 -17.03 9.76 -13.39
C ARG A 241 -17.75 10.41 -14.55
N GLU A 242 -18.57 9.66 -15.30
CA GLU A 242 -19.30 10.15 -16.47
C GLU A 242 -20.26 11.30 -16.13
N GLN A 243 -20.93 11.23 -14.97
CA GLN A 243 -21.98 12.17 -14.59
C GLN A 243 -21.56 13.12 -13.46
N ARG A 244 -20.28 13.06 -13.02
CA ARG A 244 -19.74 13.91 -11.95
C ARG A 244 -20.53 13.75 -10.64
N ARG A 245 -20.86 12.48 -10.29
CA ARG A 245 -21.60 12.16 -9.06
C ARG A 245 -20.64 12.19 -7.87
N VAL A 246 -21.09 12.84 -6.79
CA VAL A 246 -20.33 12.97 -5.54
C VAL A 246 -21.04 12.17 -4.46
N PRO A 247 -20.34 11.31 -3.71
CA PRO A 247 -20.91 10.61 -2.56
C PRO A 247 -21.50 11.58 -1.52
N LEU A 248 -22.55 11.14 -0.83
CA LEU A 248 -23.24 11.97 0.18
C LEU A 248 -22.39 12.15 1.44
N PHE A 249 -21.42 11.29 1.66
CA PHE A 249 -20.50 11.30 2.81
C PHE A 249 -19.20 12.07 2.53
N ASN A 250 -19.01 12.66 1.35
CA ASN A 250 -17.87 13.53 1.10
C ASN A 250 -17.91 14.76 2.00
N VAL A 251 -16.75 15.15 2.52
CA VAL A 251 -16.62 16.29 3.43
C VAL A 251 -16.99 17.60 2.75
N ASP A 252 -16.61 17.78 1.47
CA ASP A 252 -16.94 18.95 0.69
C ASP A 252 -17.21 18.59 -0.78
N LYS A 253 -18.47 18.73 -1.17
CA LYS A 253 -18.90 18.47 -2.55
C LYS A 253 -18.30 19.45 -3.55
N GLY A 254 -18.16 20.72 -3.19
CA GLY A 254 -17.62 21.76 -4.09
C GLY A 254 -16.16 21.54 -4.38
N LEU A 255 -15.38 21.25 -3.34
CA LEU A 255 -13.97 20.90 -3.48
C LEU A 255 -13.79 19.59 -4.26
N THR A 256 -14.64 18.57 -4.02
CA THR A 256 -14.61 17.33 -4.80
C THR A 256 -14.83 17.60 -6.29
N LEU A 257 -15.79 18.43 -6.66
CA LEU A 257 -16.02 18.79 -8.07
C LEU A 257 -14.83 19.54 -8.68
N THR A 258 -14.18 20.42 -7.91
CA THR A 258 -12.95 21.11 -8.33
C THR A 258 -11.79 20.12 -8.51
N ALA A 259 -11.66 19.14 -7.62
CA ALA A 259 -10.67 18.07 -7.73
C ALA A 259 -10.91 17.21 -8.99
N MET A 260 -12.18 16.87 -9.27
CA MET A 260 -12.56 16.18 -10.52
C MET A 260 -12.11 16.98 -11.76
N ASP A 261 -12.38 18.30 -11.82
CA ASP A 261 -11.96 19.15 -12.94
C ASP A 261 -10.44 19.17 -13.11
N LYS A 262 -9.70 19.29 -12.00
CA LYS A 262 -8.23 19.28 -12.00
C LYS A 262 -7.68 17.96 -12.54
N VAL A 263 -8.20 16.83 -12.03
CA VAL A 263 -7.69 15.50 -12.41
C VAL A 263 -8.08 15.14 -13.84
N GLU A 264 -9.29 15.48 -14.30
CA GLU A 264 -9.69 15.28 -15.71
C GLU A 264 -8.87 16.15 -16.66
N ALA A 265 -8.50 17.36 -16.26
CA ALA A 265 -7.57 18.20 -17.04
C ALA A 265 -6.16 17.55 -17.14
N LEU A 266 -5.68 16.91 -16.06
CA LEU A 266 -4.43 16.16 -16.06
C LEU A 266 -4.53 14.94 -16.99
N VAL A 267 -5.63 14.17 -16.93
CA VAL A 267 -5.89 13.06 -17.87
C VAL A 267 -5.84 13.53 -19.31
N ALA A 268 -6.52 14.63 -19.62
CA ALA A 268 -6.55 15.19 -20.97
C ALA A 268 -5.17 15.67 -21.44
N ALA A 269 -4.38 16.25 -20.55
CA ALA A 269 -3.05 16.78 -20.87
C ALA A 269 -1.99 15.68 -21.09
N THR A 270 -2.11 14.56 -20.35
CA THR A 270 -1.11 13.48 -20.37
C THR A 270 -1.52 12.27 -21.21
N GLY A 271 -2.82 12.13 -21.52
CA GLY A 271 -3.37 10.92 -22.09
C GLY A 271 -3.39 9.72 -21.12
N ALA A 272 -3.32 9.98 -19.81
CA ALA A 272 -3.21 8.95 -18.81
C ALA A 272 -4.41 8.00 -18.83
N THR A 273 -4.11 6.70 -18.73
CA THR A 273 -5.09 5.69 -18.35
C THR A 273 -5.58 6.01 -16.93
N PHE A 274 -6.88 5.84 -16.69
CA PHE A 274 -7.49 6.19 -15.43
C PHE A 274 -8.12 4.95 -14.77
N TRP A 275 -7.59 4.52 -13.63
CA TRP A 275 -8.16 3.43 -12.86
C TRP A 275 -8.99 3.98 -11.70
N ILE A 276 -10.29 3.63 -11.72
CA ILE A 276 -11.18 3.87 -10.57
C ILE A 276 -10.85 2.81 -9.53
N GLU A 277 -10.51 3.24 -8.32
CA GLU A 277 -9.98 2.39 -7.24
C GLU A 277 -10.86 1.16 -6.98
N HIS A 278 -12.15 1.39 -6.78
CA HIS A 278 -13.09 0.35 -6.38
C HIS A 278 -13.80 -0.36 -7.53
N ASP A 279 -13.39 -0.16 -8.79
CA ASP A 279 -14.01 -0.81 -9.96
C ASP A 279 -13.62 -2.30 -10.04
N ALA A 280 -14.46 -3.18 -9.45
CA ALA A 280 -14.25 -4.62 -9.47
C ALA A 280 -14.16 -5.20 -10.90
N ALA A 281 -14.89 -4.64 -11.87
CA ALA A 281 -14.84 -5.10 -13.26
C ALA A 281 -13.51 -4.71 -13.94
N LEU A 282 -12.95 -3.55 -13.62
CA LEU A 282 -11.60 -3.19 -14.04
C LEU A 282 -10.58 -4.11 -13.38
N PHE A 283 -10.65 -4.29 -12.07
CA PHE A 283 -9.70 -5.08 -11.29
C PHE A 283 -9.55 -6.51 -11.81
N GLN A 284 -10.65 -7.15 -12.25
CA GLN A 284 -10.63 -8.48 -12.86
C GLN A 284 -9.82 -8.56 -14.16
N THR A 285 -9.49 -7.44 -14.79
CA THR A 285 -8.71 -7.37 -16.03
C THR A 285 -7.23 -7.04 -15.77
N LEU A 286 -6.88 -6.71 -14.54
CA LEU A 286 -5.52 -6.32 -14.20
C LEU A 286 -4.61 -7.53 -13.97
N SER A 287 -3.34 -7.38 -14.34
CA SER A 287 -2.27 -8.28 -13.91
C SER A 287 -1.98 -8.01 -12.45
N LEU A 288 -2.13 -9.03 -11.62
CA LEU A 288 -1.82 -8.96 -10.19
C LEU A 288 -0.38 -9.38 -9.92
N ALA A 289 0.19 -8.90 -8.82
CA ALA A 289 1.49 -9.34 -8.35
C ALA A 289 1.57 -10.88 -8.29
N PRO A 290 2.70 -11.53 -8.68
CA PRO A 290 4.02 -10.92 -8.89
C PRO A 290 4.23 -10.27 -10.27
N ASP A 291 3.25 -10.32 -11.18
CA ASP A 291 3.30 -9.54 -12.42
C ASP A 291 3.21 -8.04 -12.10
N TYR A 292 3.74 -7.20 -12.98
CA TYR A 292 3.78 -5.76 -12.78
C TYR A 292 3.57 -4.99 -14.09
N TYR A 293 3.22 -3.73 -13.96
CA TYR A 293 3.20 -2.75 -15.05
C TYR A 293 4.49 -1.92 -15.02
N ARG A 294 5.07 -1.62 -16.17
CA ARG A 294 6.27 -0.78 -16.31
C ARG A 294 6.21 0.13 -17.52
#